data_c3a0275095ecd6759c31fd5e7b89bdd6
#
_entry.id   c3a0275095ecd6759c31fd5e7b89bdd6
#
_cell.length_a   1.000
_cell.length_b   1.000
_cell.length_c   1.000
_cell.angle_alpha   90.00
_cell.angle_beta   90.00
_cell.angle_gamma   90.00
#
_symmetry.space_group_name_H-M   'P 1'
#
loop_
_entity.id
_entity.type
_entity.pdbx_description
1 polymer ?
#
loop_
_entity_poly.entity_id
_entity_poly.type
_entity_poly.pdbx_seq_one_letter_code
_entity_poly.pdbx_strand_id
1 'polypeptide(L)'
;SYALQDGDGQWDGIIFDLPVDATEPVIMTRGDEVTVTGLITDNDPDWTFKFGGNTRLINASVEVGSAVGEPTPAVVSCEDVHQIADEVESYEGVLVQLNNVTVSAVNDYDWAITDETGFEALLDDDMANMAADNMMSLLSEGDVLDQVMGVFNYSFGTYKIQIRDVADLGTTM
;
A
#
# COMPACT_ATOMS: atom_id res chain seq x y z
N SER A 1 2.43 -9.83 -4.28
CA SER A 1 1.07 -9.27 -4.22
C SER A 1 0.98 -8.05 -5.12
N TYR A 2 -0.21 -7.73 -5.58
CA TYR A 2 -0.54 -6.58 -6.42
C TYR A 2 -1.77 -5.89 -5.82
N ALA A 3 -1.91 -4.58 -6.04
CA ALA A 3 -3.13 -3.85 -5.73
C ALA A 3 -3.93 -3.59 -7.02
N LEU A 4 -5.22 -3.79 -6.95
CA LEU A 4 -6.21 -3.46 -7.96
C LEU A 4 -7.13 -2.40 -7.38
N GLN A 5 -7.43 -1.36 -8.17
CA GLN A 5 -8.32 -0.28 -7.73
C GLN A 5 -9.28 0.12 -8.85
N ASP A 6 -10.57 0.25 -8.52
CA ASP A 6 -11.63 0.69 -9.43
C ASP A 6 -12.38 1.86 -8.79
N GLY A 7 -11.77 3.03 -8.85
CA GLY A 7 -12.23 4.27 -8.21
C GLY A 7 -11.09 4.98 -7.49
N ASP A 8 -11.41 5.94 -6.62
CA ASP A 8 -10.43 6.78 -5.92
C ASP A 8 -10.79 7.02 -4.44
N GLY A 9 -11.53 6.11 -3.83
CA GLY A 9 -12.04 6.24 -2.46
C GLY A 9 -12.04 4.96 -1.66
N GLN A 10 -12.78 5.00 -0.55
CA GLN A 10 -13.00 3.85 0.32
C GLN A 10 -13.66 2.70 -0.42
N TRP A 11 -13.23 1.46 -0.13
CA TRP A 11 -13.75 0.21 -0.70
C TRP A 11 -13.51 0.02 -2.20
N ASP A 12 -12.71 0.89 -2.83
CA ASP A 12 -12.40 0.82 -4.26
C ASP A 12 -11.14 -0.02 -4.55
N GLY A 13 -10.44 -0.48 -3.51
CA GLY A 13 -9.20 -1.25 -3.62
C GLY A 13 -9.35 -2.71 -3.20
N ILE A 14 -8.51 -3.58 -3.76
CA ILE A 14 -8.34 -4.96 -3.32
C ILE A 14 -6.92 -5.46 -3.65
N ILE A 15 -6.36 -6.26 -2.76
CA ILE A 15 -5.09 -6.94 -3.02
C ILE A 15 -5.34 -8.26 -3.76
N PHE A 16 -4.47 -8.62 -4.68
CA PHE A 16 -4.51 -9.94 -5.30
C PHE A 16 -3.15 -10.60 -5.42
N ASP A 17 -3.17 -11.94 -5.44
CA ASP A 17 -1.99 -12.78 -5.58
C ASP A 17 -2.16 -13.76 -6.74
N LEU A 18 -1.13 -13.85 -7.57
CA LEU A 18 -1.03 -14.86 -8.61
C LEU A 18 -0.78 -16.24 -7.99
N PRO A 19 -1.10 -17.34 -8.70
CA PRO A 19 -0.78 -18.67 -8.22
C PRO A 19 0.72 -18.81 -7.93
N VAL A 20 1.06 -19.47 -6.83
CA VAL A 20 2.46 -19.69 -6.40
C VAL A 20 3.24 -20.53 -7.43
N ASP A 21 2.55 -21.39 -8.17
CA ASP A 21 3.09 -22.27 -9.20
C ASP A 21 2.91 -21.73 -10.63
N ALA A 22 2.57 -20.44 -10.77
CA ALA A 22 2.46 -19.80 -12.08
C ALA A 22 3.81 -19.91 -12.83
N THR A 23 3.82 -20.62 -13.95
CA THR A 23 5.03 -20.86 -14.74
C THR A 23 5.33 -19.74 -15.72
N GLU A 24 4.32 -18.94 -16.05
CA GLU A 24 4.46 -17.83 -16.99
C GLU A 24 4.31 -16.51 -16.24
N PRO A 25 5.24 -15.56 -16.43
CA PRO A 25 5.12 -14.25 -15.80
C PRO A 25 3.97 -13.48 -16.44
N VAL A 26 3.10 -12.92 -15.61
CA VAL A 26 2.15 -11.89 -16.05
C VAL A 26 2.88 -10.56 -16.05
N ILE A 27 3.01 -9.94 -17.21
CA ILE A 27 3.65 -8.63 -17.36
C ILE A 27 2.57 -7.58 -17.22
N MET A 28 2.63 -6.84 -16.11
CA MET A 28 1.74 -5.71 -15.79
C MET A 28 2.58 -4.50 -15.44
N THR A 29 2.08 -3.34 -15.80
CA THR A 29 2.66 -2.05 -15.43
C THR A 29 1.64 -1.25 -14.63
N ARG A 30 2.08 -0.45 -13.68
CA ARG A 30 1.18 0.45 -12.95
C ARG A 30 0.39 1.32 -13.93
N GLY A 31 -0.92 1.39 -13.74
CA GLY A 31 -1.83 2.10 -14.64
C GLY A 31 -2.33 1.29 -15.85
N ASP A 32 -2.04 0.00 -15.91
CA ASP A 32 -2.70 -0.88 -16.87
C ASP A 32 -4.13 -1.20 -16.40
N GLU A 33 -5.09 -1.14 -17.31
CA GLU A 33 -6.41 -1.72 -17.09
C GLU A 33 -6.28 -3.25 -17.05
N VAL A 34 -6.86 -3.87 -16.02
CA VAL A 34 -6.79 -5.32 -15.86
C VAL A 34 -8.15 -5.89 -15.48
N THR A 35 -8.42 -7.13 -15.93
CA THR A 35 -9.52 -7.95 -15.41
C THR A 35 -8.92 -9.07 -14.58
N VAL A 36 -9.28 -9.11 -13.30
CA VAL A 36 -8.76 -10.10 -12.35
C VAL A 36 -9.88 -11.04 -11.91
N THR A 37 -9.63 -12.35 -12.00
CA THR A 37 -10.53 -13.38 -11.51
C THR A 37 -9.79 -14.28 -10.53
N GLY A 38 -10.31 -14.41 -9.31
CA GLY A 38 -9.67 -15.19 -8.27
C GLY A 38 -10.66 -15.65 -7.19
N LEU A 39 -10.16 -16.27 -6.15
CA LEU A 39 -10.93 -16.68 -4.97
C LEU A 39 -10.77 -15.61 -3.89
N ILE A 40 -11.88 -15.11 -3.36
CA ILE A 40 -11.85 -14.18 -2.22
C ILE A 40 -11.52 -14.95 -0.95
N THR A 41 -10.60 -14.42 -0.16
CA THR A 41 -10.28 -14.90 1.19
C THR A 41 -9.90 -13.76 2.11
N ASP A 42 -10.28 -13.85 3.38
CA ASP A 42 -9.86 -12.95 4.44
C ASP A 42 -8.72 -13.55 5.28
N ASN A 43 -8.51 -14.85 5.16
CA ASN A 43 -7.52 -15.59 5.91
C ASN A 43 -6.87 -16.62 5.01
N ASP A 44 -5.76 -16.28 4.39
CA ASP A 44 -4.91 -17.28 3.75
C ASP A 44 -4.00 -17.90 4.82
N PRO A 45 -4.21 -19.19 5.19
CA PRO A 45 -3.42 -19.87 6.21
C PRO A 45 -1.93 -19.97 5.83
N ASP A 46 -1.60 -19.90 4.55
CA ASP A 46 -0.21 -19.97 4.06
C ASP A 46 0.52 -18.61 4.19
N TRP A 47 -0.22 -17.52 4.40
CA TRP A 47 0.29 -16.16 4.50
C TRP A 47 0.03 -15.48 5.86
N THR A 48 -0.33 -16.24 6.88
CA THR A 48 -0.74 -15.76 8.21
C THR A 48 0.26 -14.82 8.90
N PHE A 49 1.51 -14.80 8.50
CA PHE A 49 2.53 -13.93 9.10
C PHE A 49 2.75 -12.63 8.32
N LYS A 50 2.55 -12.63 7.00
CA LYS A 50 2.86 -11.46 6.17
C LYS A 50 1.63 -10.59 5.86
N PHE A 51 0.50 -11.22 5.56
CA PHE A 51 -0.66 -10.53 5.02
C PHE A 51 -1.97 -11.06 5.62
N GLY A 52 -1.91 -11.76 6.75
CA GLY A 52 -3.10 -12.28 7.41
C GLY A 52 -3.98 -11.15 7.92
N GLY A 53 -5.25 -11.15 7.51
CA GLY A 53 -6.24 -10.16 7.87
C GLY A 53 -6.72 -9.28 6.72
N ASN A 54 -6.06 -9.31 5.56
CA ASN A 54 -6.54 -8.61 4.37
C ASN A 54 -7.58 -9.42 3.62
N THR A 55 -8.65 -8.78 3.19
CA THR A 55 -9.52 -9.30 2.14
C THR A 55 -8.76 -9.25 0.82
N ARG A 56 -8.57 -10.40 0.16
CA ARG A 56 -7.80 -10.50 -1.07
C ARG A 56 -8.35 -11.51 -2.05
N LEU A 57 -7.91 -11.41 -3.31
CA LEU A 57 -8.10 -12.44 -4.31
C LEU A 57 -6.84 -13.31 -4.39
N ILE A 58 -6.99 -14.61 -4.17
CA ILE A 58 -5.89 -15.59 -4.31
C ILE A 58 -6.06 -16.44 -5.55
N ASN A 59 -4.96 -17.04 -6.01
CA ASN A 59 -4.90 -17.84 -7.23
C ASN A 59 -5.51 -17.10 -8.43
N ALA A 60 -5.18 -15.83 -8.53
CA ALA A 60 -5.78 -14.93 -9.51
C ALA A 60 -5.25 -15.20 -10.92
N SER A 61 -6.15 -15.16 -11.89
CA SER A 61 -5.84 -14.99 -13.30
C SER A 61 -6.07 -13.55 -13.71
N VAL A 62 -5.20 -13.03 -14.57
CA VAL A 62 -5.22 -11.63 -14.98
C VAL A 62 -5.25 -11.53 -16.50
N GLU A 63 -6.20 -10.75 -17.02
CA GLU A 63 -6.20 -10.29 -18.40
C GLU A 63 -5.77 -8.82 -18.40
N VAL A 64 -4.67 -8.52 -19.10
CA VAL A 64 -4.11 -7.17 -19.18
C VAL A 64 -4.67 -6.45 -20.39
N GLY A 65 -5.29 -5.31 -20.18
CA GLY A 65 -5.83 -4.41 -21.19
C GLY A 65 -4.83 -3.34 -21.62
N SER A 66 -5.33 -2.14 -21.86
CA SER A 66 -4.50 -0.99 -22.25
C SER A 66 -4.07 -0.17 -21.04
N ALA A 67 -2.97 0.56 -21.18
CA ALA A 67 -2.60 1.57 -20.19
C ALA A 67 -3.64 2.69 -20.14
N VAL A 68 -4.22 2.93 -18.96
CA VAL A 68 -5.22 3.98 -18.70
C VAL A 68 -4.71 5.04 -17.72
N GLY A 69 -3.58 4.79 -17.10
CA GLY A 69 -2.98 5.65 -16.07
C GLY A 69 -3.28 5.13 -14.66
N GLU A 70 -2.47 5.56 -13.71
CA GLU A 70 -2.70 5.22 -12.31
C GLU A 70 -3.98 5.88 -11.77
N PRO A 71 -4.69 5.26 -10.81
CA PRO A 71 -5.82 5.89 -10.17
C PRO A 71 -5.38 7.15 -9.41
N THR A 72 -6.31 8.10 -9.25
CA THR A 72 -6.09 9.25 -8.37
C THR A 72 -6.01 8.76 -6.93
N PRO A 73 -4.97 9.11 -6.16
CA PRO A 73 -4.90 8.68 -4.77
C PRO A 73 -6.01 9.33 -3.93
N ALA A 74 -6.59 8.55 -3.03
CA ALA A 74 -7.46 9.09 -1.99
C ALA A 74 -6.64 9.96 -1.04
N VAL A 75 -6.99 11.24 -0.90
CA VAL A 75 -6.33 12.13 0.06
C VAL A 75 -6.90 11.86 1.44
N VAL A 76 -6.05 11.42 2.35
CA VAL A 76 -6.42 11.05 3.73
C VAL A 76 -5.52 11.77 4.74
N SER A 77 -5.93 11.78 6.00
CA SER A 77 -5.13 12.21 7.15
C SER A 77 -4.58 11.02 7.93
N CYS A 78 -3.61 11.26 8.82
CA CYS A 78 -3.18 10.22 9.75
C CYS A 78 -4.33 9.74 10.65
N GLU A 79 -5.34 10.59 10.95
CA GLU A 79 -6.52 10.19 11.72
C GLU A 79 -7.38 9.16 10.98
N ASP A 80 -7.47 9.24 9.65
CA ASP A 80 -8.27 8.30 8.84
C ASP A 80 -7.63 6.91 8.76
N VAL A 81 -6.30 6.84 8.81
CA VAL A 81 -5.52 5.63 8.54
C VAL A 81 -4.70 5.13 9.73
N HIS A 82 -4.95 5.65 10.95
CA HIS A 82 -4.28 5.12 12.13
C HIS A 82 -4.84 3.74 12.53
N GLN A 83 -4.08 3.00 13.33
CA GLN A 83 -4.31 1.57 13.63
C GLN A 83 -5.70 1.21 14.17
N ILE A 84 -6.41 2.15 14.75
CA ILE A 84 -7.72 1.93 15.38
C ILE A 84 -8.80 2.90 14.87
N ALA A 85 -8.61 3.50 13.69
CA ALA A 85 -9.67 4.30 13.07
C ALA A 85 -10.88 3.41 12.73
N ASP A 86 -12.09 3.93 12.91
CA ASP A 86 -13.32 3.14 12.74
C ASP A 86 -13.48 2.58 11.31
N GLU A 87 -13.01 3.32 10.30
CA GLU A 87 -13.15 2.98 8.88
C GLU A 87 -11.80 2.60 8.22
N VAL A 88 -10.77 2.30 9.01
CA VAL A 88 -9.42 2.06 8.50
C VAL A 88 -9.36 0.94 7.45
N GLU A 89 -10.12 -0.13 7.65
CA GLU A 89 -10.20 -1.27 6.72
C GLU A 89 -10.71 -0.87 5.33
N SER A 90 -11.52 0.19 5.26
CA SER A 90 -12.11 0.64 4.00
C SER A 90 -11.09 1.13 2.97
N TYR A 91 -9.87 1.42 3.42
CA TYR A 91 -8.77 1.85 2.56
C TYR A 91 -7.85 0.71 2.11
N GLU A 92 -8.08 -0.55 2.54
CA GLU A 92 -7.26 -1.68 2.11
C GLU A 92 -7.22 -1.84 0.58
N GLY A 93 -6.02 -1.90 0.03
CA GLY A 93 -5.79 -1.98 -1.42
C GLY A 93 -5.92 -0.65 -2.16
N VAL A 94 -6.33 0.43 -1.48
CA VAL A 94 -6.49 1.76 -2.07
C VAL A 94 -5.15 2.49 -2.09
N LEU A 95 -4.87 3.19 -3.20
CA LEU A 95 -3.78 4.16 -3.28
C LEU A 95 -4.19 5.39 -2.46
N VAL A 96 -3.44 5.68 -1.41
CA VAL A 96 -3.69 6.83 -0.52
C VAL A 96 -2.57 7.86 -0.63
N GLN A 97 -2.89 9.11 -0.31
CA GLN A 97 -1.94 10.22 -0.20
C GLN A 97 -2.16 10.99 1.09
N LEU A 98 -1.10 11.20 1.84
CA LEU A 98 -1.05 12.15 2.95
C LEU A 98 -0.21 13.36 2.57
N ASN A 99 -0.55 14.53 3.09
CA ASN A 99 0.16 15.77 2.81
C ASN A 99 0.77 16.36 4.08
N ASN A 100 1.93 17.02 3.95
CA ASN A 100 2.60 17.73 5.04
C ASN A 100 2.81 16.84 6.28
N VAL A 101 3.47 15.71 6.09
CA VAL A 101 3.73 14.76 7.17
C VAL A 101 5.15 14.92 7.71
N THR A 102 5.31 14.62 9.00
CA THR A 102 6.61 14.60 9.68
C THR A 102 6.93 13.17 10.09
N VAL A 103 8.14 12.71 9.82
CA VAL A 103 8.64 11.42 10.32
C VAL A 103 8.84 11.55 11.84
N SER A 104 7.99 10.87 12.61
CA SER A 104 8.02 10.90 14.08
C SER A 104 8.97 9.85 14.67
N ALA A 105 9.19 8.75 13.96
CA ALA A 105 10.14 7.72 14.35
C ALA A 105 10.61 6.91 13.14
N VAL A 106 11.81 6.34 13.26
CA VAL A 106 12.35 5.34 12.33
C VAL A 106 12.48 4.03 13.11
N ASN A 107 11.67 3.04 12.76
CA ASN A 107 11.66 1.72 13.40
C ASN A 107 12.54 0.74 12.61
N ASP A 108 12.61 -0.51 13.05
CA ASP A 108 13.44 -1.53 12.38
C ASP A 108 12.95 -1.89 10.97
N TYR A 109 11.63 -1.73 10.70
CA TYR A 109 10.98 -2.18 9.46
C TYR A 109 9.98 -1.18 8.87
N ASP A 110 9.75 -0.04 9.51
CA ASP A 110 8.80 0.98 9.06
C ASP A 110 9.16 2.36 9.62
N TRP A 111 8.50 3.38 9.11
CA TRP A 111 8.57 4.73 9.64
C TRP A 111 7.21 5.10 10.22
N ALA A 112 7.23 5.72 11.38
CA ALA A 112 6.05 6.40 11.90
C ALA A 112 6.01 7.83 11.37
N ILE A 113 4.84 8.26 10.91
CA ILE A 113 4.59 9.62 10.44
C ILE A 113 3.41 10.23 11.16
N THR A 114 3.43 11.55 11.31
CA THR A 114 2.33 12.34 11.88
C THR A 114 2.02 13.52 10.98
N ASP A 115 0.78 13.99 11.01
CA ASP A 115 0.33 15.23 10.39
C ASP A 115 -0.25 16.19 11.42
N GLU A 116 -0.97 17.23 10.98
CA GLU A 116 -1.60 18.24 11.85
C GLU A 116 -2.68 17.67 12.78
N THR A 117 -3.22 16.50 12.50
CA THR A 117 -4.20 15.82 13.36
C THR A 117 -3.58 15.30 14.65
N GLY A 118 -2.25 15.07 14.64
CA GLY A 118 -1.50 14.51 15.75
C GLY A 118 -1.65 13.00 15.92
N PHE A 119 -2.38 12.33 15.04
CA PHE A 119 -2.39 10.87 14.95
C PHE A 119 -1.15 10.35 14.24
N GLU A 120 -0.87 9.05 14.40
CA GLU A 120 0.26 8.38 13.79
C GLU A 120 -0.21 7.38 12.74
N ALA A 121 0.44 7.38 11.59
CA ALA A 121 0.32 6.36 10.56
C ALA A 121 1.70 5.72 10.32
N LEU A 122 1.73 4.54 9.72
CA LEU A 122 2.96 3.82 9.40
C LEU A 122 3.22 3.81 7.89
N LEU A 123 4.47 4.05 7.50
CA LEU A 123 4.98 3.82 6.15
C LEU A 123 5.85 2.57 6.14
N ASP A 124 5.80 1.81 5.05
CA ASP A 124 6.60 0.60 4.88
C ASP A 124 7.04 0.48 3.42
N ASP A 125 8.15 -0.20 3.17
CA ASP A 125 8.74 -0.37 1.84
C ASP A 125 8.60 -1.81 1.28
N ASP A 126 7.79 -2.67 1.91
CA ASP A 126 7.60 -4.07 1.52
C ASP A 126 7.07 -4.25 0.08
N MET A 127 6.35 -3.27 -0.48
CA MET A 127 5.87 -3.28 -1.87
C MET A 127 6.85 -2.61 -2.85
N ALA A 128 7.85 -1.91 -2.35
CA ALA A 128 8.91 -1.35 -3.19
C ALA A 128 9.77 -2.47 -3.80
N ASN A 129 10.36 -2.21 -4.96
CA ASN A 129 11.28 -3.17 -5.56
C ASN A 129 12.59 -3.20 -4.76
N MET A 130 12.60 -3.97 -3.68
CA MET A 130 13.66 -4.10 -2.69
C MET A 130 15.04 -4.45 -3.27
N ALA A 131 15.11 -4.86 -4.54
CA ALA A 131 16.39 -5.30 -5.14
C ALA A 131 17.37 -4.16 -5.42
N ALA A 132 16.93 -2.91 -5.35
CA ALA A 132 17.75 -1.76 -5.76
C ALA A 132 18.11 -0.82 -4.60
N ASP A 133 17.24 -0.65 -3.58
CA ASP A 133 17.42 0.43 -2.62
C ASP A 133 17.06 -0.02 -1.20
N ASN A 134 17.98 0.18 -0.25
CA ASN A 134 17.67 0.11 1.17
C ASN A 134 16.87 1.38 1.51
N MET A 135 15.56 1.32 1.30
CA MET A 135 14.69 2.48 1.44
C MET A 135 14.61 2.98 2.88
N MET A 136 14.80 2.09 3.87
CA MET A 136 14.82 2.45 5.30
C MET A 136 15.87 3.52 5.66
N SER A 137 16.87 3.74 4.82
CA SER A 137 17.88 4.79 5.04
C SER A 137 17.51 6.15 4.41
N LEU A 138 16.41 6.25 3.69
CA LEU A 138 16.03 7.46 2.97
C LEU A 138 15.42 8.55 3.87
N LEU A 139 14.77 8.15 4.96
CA LEU A 139 14.12 9.07 5.89
C LEU A 139 14.79 9.01 7.26
N SER A 140 14.79 10.16 7.93
CA SER A 140 15.26 10.33 9.29
C SER A 140 14.15 10.93 10.16
N GLU A 141 14.19 10.65 11.45
CA GLU A 141 13.30 11.31 12.41
C GLU A 141 13.43 12.84 12.32
N GLY A 142 12.30 13.51 12.19
CA GLY A 142 12.20 14.95 12.01
C GLY A 142 12.14 15.43 10.56
N ASP A 143 12.33 14.54 9.57
CA ASP A 143 12.11 14.91 8.17
C ASP A 143 10.65 15.28 7.95
N VAL A 144 10.43 16.37 7.19
CA VAL A 144 9.11 16.85 6.80
C VAL A 144 8.94 16.66 5.31
N LEU A 145 7.89 15.92 4.93
CA LEU A 145 7.57 15.62 3.54
C LEU A 145 6.34 16.40 3.12
N ASP A 146 6.39 17.01 1.92
CA ASP A 146 5.23 17.70 1.36
C ASP A 146 4.07 16.75 1.08
N GLN A 147 4.39 15.51 0.70
CA GLN A 147 3.43 14.41 0.55
C GLN A 147 4.09 13.05 0.72
N VAL A 148 3.28 12.05 1.02
CA VAL A 148 3.62 10.63 0.85
C VAL A 148 2.45 9.93 0.17
N MET A 149 2.75 8.96 -0.70
CA MET A 149 1.76 8.11 -1.35
C MET A 149 2.11 6.64 -1.15
N GLY A 150 1.10 5.78 -1.25
CA GLY A 150 1.33 4.34 -1.23
C GLY A 150 0.01 3.58 -1.22
N VAL A 151 0.11 2.27 -1.41
CA VAL A 151 -1.04 1.38 -1.27
C VAL A 151 -1.27 1.10 0.21
N PHE A 152 -2.47 1.37 0.69
CA PHE A 152 -2.80 1.07 2.07
C PHE A 152 -3.05 -0.43 2.25
N ASN A 153 -2.44 -1.03 3.23
CA ASN A 153 -2.43 -2.48 3.41
C ASN A 153 -2.31 -2.88 4.87
N TYR A 154 -2.88 -4.03 5.23
CA TYR A 154 -2.66 -4.66 6.53
C TYR A 154 -1.60 -5.74 6.40
N SER A 155 -0.48 -5.62 7.12
CA SER A 155 0.60 -6.58 7.10
C SER A 155 1.26 -6.70 8.48
N PHE A 156 1.67 -7.92 8.86
CA PHE A 156 2.32 -8.19 10.16
C PHE A 156 1.54 -7.68 11.38
N GLY A 157 0.21 -7.64 11.29
CA GLY A 157 -0.65 -7.23 12.39
C GLY A 157 -0.90 -5.73 12.49
N THR A 158 -0.47 -4.92 11.51
CA THR A 158 -0.63 -3.48 11.49
C THR A 158 -1.05 -2.96 10.12
N TYR A 159 -1.80 -1.86 10.11
CA TYR A 159 -2.09 -1.10 8.90
C TYR A 159 -0.91 -0.21 8.54
N LYS A 160 -0.53 -0.18 7.26
CA LYS A 160 0.61 0.58 6.76
C LYS A 160 0.35 1.12 5.36
N ILE A 161 0.97 2.23 5.05
CA ILE A 161 1.05 2.77 3.70
C ILE A 161 2.30 2.19 3.07
N GLN A 162 2.11 1.34 2.08
CA GLN A 162 3.18 0.65 1.35
C GLN A 162 3.66 1.54 0.21
N ILE A 163 4.81 2.18 0.37
CA ILE A 163 5.42 2.94 -0.72
C ILE A 163 5.89 2.01 -1.84
N ARG A 164 5.71 2.41 -3.08
CA ARG A 164 5.97 1.59 -4.26
C ARG A 164 7.35 1.87 -4.86
N ASP A 165 7.82 3.11 -4.69
CA ASP A 165 9.16 3.59 -5.05
C ASP A 165 9.46 4.93 -4.38
N VAL A 166 10.67 5.46 -4.61
CA VAL A 166 11.14 6.72 -4.01
C VAL A 166 10.27 7.93 -4.38
N ALA A 167 9.62 7.90 -5.54
CA ALA A 167 8.78 9.02 -5.97
C ALA A 167 7.51 9.17 -5.11
N ASP A 168 7.10 8.12 -4.41
CA ASP A 168 5.98 8.17 -3.47
C ASP A 168 6.29 8.98 -2.20
N LEU A 169 7.57 9.27 -1.92
CA LEU A 169 7.97 10.03 -0.72
C LEU A 169 7.91 11.56 -0.88
N GLY A 170 7.58 12.05 -2.08
CA GLY A 170 7.52 13.49 -2.32
C GLY A 170 8.86 14.21 -2.10
N THR A 171 8.80 15.45 -1.66
CA THR A 171 9.98 16.31 -1.44
C THR A 171 10.16 16.61 0.05
N THR A 172 11.38 16.45 0.55
CA THR A 172 11.71 16.91 1.91
C THR A 172 11.73 18.44 1.95
N MET A 173 10.99 19.05 2.90
CA MET A 173 10.88 20.48 3.07
C MET A 173 11.92 21.03 4.06
#